data_addcf3ceb23ad146030416a0afd67cfa
#
_entry.id   addcf3ceb23ad146030416a0afd67cfa
#
_cell.length_a   1.000
_cell.length_b   1.000
_cell.length_c   1.000
_cell.angle_alpha   90.00
_cell.angle_beta   90.00
_cell.angle_gamma   90.00
#
_symmetry.space_group_name_H-M   'P 1'
#
loop_
_entity.id
_entity.type
_entity.pdbx_description
1 polymer ?
#
loop_
_entity_poly.entity_id
_entity_poly.type
_entity_poly.pdbx_seq_one_letter_code
_entity_poly.pdbx_strand_id
1 'polypeptide(L)'
;MPDSPAREDHDSPWKEALGNRFAEFLALLFPDIHARIDWSRAPEFLDTELQQLVADAELGRRYADKLVKVWAADGAQTWVLVHVEVQGAPERAFARRMFVYHYRLFDRYGVDVVSLGVLADARADFRPDSYRHGRWGCRHEFHFPVVKLLDWLLRWDELEASDNPFAVVVMAQLRAKLSRDPVERQRWKLKLVRGLYDRGHGRAVIIELFRVIDWMIRLPEGLEREFLDTVYADEERNKMPYVTSAERFGIEKGVKQGIEKGRLEGEAAVLLRQIRRKFGPEASAAAEPRIAAADAETLLEWSERILMAETIDQVFSDPDSSS
;
A
#
# COMPACT_ATOMS: atom_id res chain seq x y z
N MET A 1 7.72 -5.17 -26.88
CA MET A 1 6.63 -5.13 -25.90
C MET A 1 6.87 -3.90 -25.05
N PRO A 2 6.07 -2.83 -25.09
CA PRO A 2 6.29 -1.66 -24.26
C PRO A 2 5.93 -2.01 -22.81
N ASP A 3 6.85 -1.70 -21.89
CA ASP A 3 6.67 -1.77 -20.45
C ASP A 3 5.44 -0.94 -20.04
N SER A 4 4.53 -1.59 -19.31
CA SER A 4 3.44 -0.88 -18.66
C SER A 4 4.02 0.05 -17.60
N PRO A 5 3.57 1.32 -17.52
CA PRO A 5 4.07 2.25 -16.53
C PRO A 5 3.84 1.69 -15.13
N ALA A 6 4.87 1.73 -14.31
CA ALA A 6 4.84 1.34 -12.91
C ALA A 6 3.69 2.09 -12.20
N ARG A 7 2.65 1.36 -11.81
CA ARG A 7 1.60 1.91 -10.93
C ARG A 7 2.26 2.27 -9.60
N GLU A 8 2.12 3.52 -9.23
CA GLU A 8 2.59 4.05 -7.94
C GLU A 8 2.10 3.17 -6.80
N ASP A 9 3.02 2.87 -5.89
CA ASP A 9 2.91 1.92 -4.78
C ASP A 9 1.94 2.39 -3.65
N HIS A 10 1.27 3.52 -3.85
CA HIS A 10 0.31 4.10 -2.89
C HIS A 10 -1.08 3.46 -2.90
N ASP A 11 -1.39 2.62 -3.89
CA ASP A 11 -2.74 2.06 -4.11
C ASP A 11 -2.89 0.57 -3.75
N SER A 12 -2.01 -0.01 -2.94
CA SER A 12 -2.22 -1.38 -2.48
C SER A 12 -3.31 -1.43 -1.40
N PRO A 13 -4.41 -2.21 -1.58
CA PRO A 13 -5.46 -2.32 -0.57
C PRO A 13 -4.96 -2.85 0.75
N TRP A 14 -3.88 -3.63 0.73
CA TRP A 14 -3.22 -4.06 1.96
C TRP A 14 -2.58 -2.91 2.71
N LYS A 15 -1.93 -1.96 2.03
CA LYS A 15 -1.37 -0.75 2.66
C LYS A 15 -2.44 0.10 3.31
N GLU A 16 -3.56 0.31 2.58
CA GLU A 16 -4.70 1.06 3.12
C GLU A 16 -5.32 0.33 4.31
N ALA A 17 -5.61 -0.96 4.19
CA ALA A 17 -6.19 -1.76 5.26
C ALA A 17 -5.27 -1.82 6.50
N LEU A 18 -3.97 -2.01 6.33
CA LEU A 18 -2.98 -1.99 7.41
C LEU A 18 -2.86 -0.62 8.06
N GLY A 19 -2.92 0.47 7.27
CA GLY A 19 -2.87 1.84 7.80
C GLY A 19 -4.07 2.19 8.66
N ASN A 20 -5.26 1.74 8.27
CA ASN A 20 -6.50 2.08 8.95
C ASN A 20 -6.90 1.08 10.06
N ARG A 21 -6.44 -0.19 9.97
CA ARG A 21 -6.88 -1.32 10.79
C ARG A 21 -5.72 -2.14 11.36
N PHE A 22 -4.67 -1.48 11.77
CA PHE A 22 -3.46 -2.14 12.25
C PHE A 22 -3.71 -2.97 13.53
N ALA A 23 -4.49 -2.45 14.46
CA ALA A 23 -4.85 -3.16 15.68
C ALA A 23 -5.69 -4.41 15.38
N GLU A 24 -6.71 -4.26 14.54
CA GLU A 24 -7.58 -5.35 14.10
C GLU A 24 -6.83 -6.42 13.30
N PHE A 25 -5.87 -5.99 12.46
CA PHE A 25 -4.95 -6.88 11.75
C PHE A 25 -4.15 -7.74 12.72
N LEU A 26 -3.50 -7.14 13.71
CA LEU A 26 -2.72 -7.88 14.70
C LEU A 26 -3.62 -8.76 15.58
N ALA A 27 -4.79 -8.27 16.01
CA ALA A 27 -5.72 -9.04 16.83
C ALA A 27 -6.20 -10.32 16.11
N LEU A 28 -6.39 -10.26 14.79
CA LEU A 28 -6.84 -11.42 14.01
C LEU A 28 -5.71 -12.37 13.66
N LEU A 29 -4.59 -11.85 13.14
CA LEU A 29 -3.54 -12.67 12.53
C LEU A 29 -2.35 -12.95 13.45
N PHE A 30 -2.10 -12.07 14.43
CA PHE A 30 -0.98 -12.18 15.38
C PHE A 30 -1.42 -11.83 16.81
N PRO A 31 -2.40 -12.58 17.38
CA PRO A 31 -3.02 -12.24 18.68
C PRO A 31 -2.02 -12.15 19.83
N ASP A 32 -1.00 -12.99 19.86
CA ASP A 32 0.04 -12.96 20.89
C ASP A 32 0.88 -11.67 20.85
N ILE A 33 1.08 -11.11 19.66
CA ILE A 33 1.79 -9.83 19.48
C ILE A 33 0.88 -8.67 19.82
N HIS A 34 -0.39 -8.74 19.37
CA HIS A 34 -1.41 -7.75 19.73
C HIS A 34 -1.51 -7.57 21.25
N ALA A 35 -1.53 -8.67 22.01
CA ALA A 35 -1.63 -8.66 23.47
C ALA A 35 -0.40 -8.02 24.16
N ARG A 36 0.73 -7.87 23.49
CA ARG A 36 1.96 -7.26 24.02
C ARG A 36 2.10 -5.77 23.73
N ILE A 37 1.15 -5.17 23.02
CA ILE A 37 1.17 -3.75 22.63
C ILE A 37 0.27 -2.95 23.57
N ASP A 38 0.77 -1.80 24.01
CA ASP A 38 -0.01 -0.80 24.74
C ASP A 38 -0.85 0.04 23.77
N TRP A 39 -2.09 -0.37 23.59
CA TRP A 39 -3.06 0.30 22.71
C TRP A 39 -3.65 1.59 23.28
N SER A 40 -3.29 1.99 24.50
CA SER A 40 -3.63 3.32 25.03
C SER A 40 -2.86 4.44 24.32
N ARG A 41 -1.78 4.09 23.64
CA ARG A 41 -0.95 4.96 22.81
C ARG A 41 -1.20 4.66 21.33
N ALA A 42 -1.42 5.71 20.55
CA ALA A 42 -1.64 5.55 19.10
C ALA A 42 -0.36 5.06 18.42
N PRO A 43 -0.43 4.05 17.53
CA PRO A 43 0.70 3.63 16.71
C PRO A 43 1.18 4.76 15.80
N GLU A 44 2.49 4.87 15.59
CA GLU A 44 3.11 5.82 14.66
C GLU A 44 3.57 5.08 13.39
N PHE A 45 3.04 5.46 12.23
CA PHE A 45 3.41 4.87 10.94
C PHE A 45 4.66 5.53 10.38
N LEU A 46 5.68 4.73 10.05
CA LEU A 46 6.99 5.16 9.55
C LEU A 46 7.22 4.66 8.11
N ASP A 47 6.21 4.80 7.25
CA ASP A 47 6.25 4.26 5.87
C ASP A 47 7.29 4.97 5.00
N THR A 48 7.48 6.28 5.18
CA THR A 48 8.48 7.07 4.45
C THR A 48 9.89 6.61 4.77
N GLU A 49 10.16 6.35 6.05
CA GLU A 49 11.46 5.87 6.52
C GLU A 49 11.75 4.46 6.00
N LEU A 50 10.72 3.61 5.93
CA LEU A 50 10.84 2.28 5.35
C LEU A 50 11.16 2.35 3.86
N GLN A 51 10.49 3.24 3.11
CA GLN A 51 10.76 3.44 1.68
C GLN A 51 12.20 3.86 1.41
N GLN A 52 12.77 4.76 2.22
CA GLN A 52 14.17 5.17 2.10
C GLN A 52 15.13 3.99 2.31
N LEU A 53 14.87 3.16 3.34
CA LEU A 53 15.67 1.96 3.62
C LEU A 53 15.61 0.91 2.50
N VAL A 54 14.43 0.78 1.86
CA VAL A 54 14.19 -0.15 0.74
C VAL A 54 14.86 0.33 -0.54
N ALA A 55 14.84 1.64 -0.83
CA ALA A 55 15.46 2.22 -2.00
C ALA A 55 16.98 1.97 -2.03
N ASP A 56 17.64 2.05 -0.86
CA ASP A 56 19.08 1.79 -0.71
C ASP A 56 19.46 0.29 -0.87
N ALA A 57 18.48 -0.60 -0.95
CA ALA A 57 18.72 -2.05 -0.87
C ALA A 57 18.81 -2.77 -2.22
N GLU A 58 18.56 -2.11 -3.38
CA GLU A 58 18.42 -2.75 -4.71
C GLU A 58 17.43 -3.96 -4.75
N LEU A 59 16.64 -4.13 -3.68
CA LEU A 59 15.66 -5.19 -3.53
C LEU A 59 14.34 -4.66 -4.09
N GLY A 60 14.05 -4.96 -5.35
CA GLY A 60 12.95 -4.45 -6.15
C GLY A 60 11.64 -4.21 -5.37
N ARG A 61 11.06 -3.04 -5.57
CA ARG A 61 9.75 -2.61 -5.01
C ARG A 61 8.68 -3.64 -5.29
N ARG A 62 8.26 -4.40 -4.29
CA ARG A 62 7.07 -5.27 -4.40
C ARG A 62 6.40 -5.43 -3.04
N TYR A 63 5.10 -5.04 -2.98
CA TYR A 63 4.08 -5.32 -1.96
C TYR A 63 4.05 -4.42 -0.71
N ALA A 64 2.99 -4.59 0.07
CA ALA A 64 2.58 -3.74 1.16
C ALA A 64 3.49 -3.91 2.38
N ASP A 65 4.61 -3.21 2.37
CA ASP A 65 5.49 -3.12 3.53
C ASP A 65 4.99 -1.99 4.42
N LYS A 66 4.83 -2.26 5.70
CA LYS A 66 4.47 -1.29 6.72
C LYS A 66 5.51 -1.32 7.84
N LEU A 67 5.88 -0.14 8.30
CA LEU A 67 6.69 0.03 9.49
C LEU A 67 5.91 0.86 10.49
N VAL A 68 5.69 0.29 11.68
CA VAL A 68 4.86 0.92 12.70
C VAL A 68 5.61 0.90 14.02
N LYS A 69 5.74 2.06 14.64
CA LYS A 69 6.26 2.19 15.98
C LYS A 69 5.12 2.01 16.97
N VAL A 70 5.31 1.10 17.92
CA VAL A 70 4.35 0.79 18.99
C VAL A 70 5.06 0.78 20.34
N TRP A 71 4.30 0.80 21.41
CA TRP A 71 4.82 0.71 22.78
C TRP A 71 4.48 -0.65 23.38
N ALA A 72 5.44 -1.24 24.10
CA ALA A 72 5.23 -2.50 24.79
C ALA A 72 4.33 -2.35 26.03
N ALA A 73 3.43 -3.32 26.25
CA ALA A 73 2.50 -3.34 27.39
C ALA A 73 3.15 -3.78 28.72
N ASP A 74 4.43 -4.16 28.72
CA ASP A 74 5.16 -4.65 29.90
C ASP A 74 5.57 -3.53 30.88
N GLY A 75 5.19 -2.27 30.61
CA GLY A 75 5.50 -1.12 31.43
C GLY A 75 6.91 -0.55 31.22
N ALA A 76 7.75 -1.17 30.42
CA ALA A 76 8.97 -0.56 29.93
C ALA A 76 8.62 0.62 29.01
N GLN A 77 9.32 1.76 29.17
CA GLN A 77 9.15 2.88 28.20
C GLN A 77 9.78 2.57 26.84
N THR A 78 9.81 1.31 26.48
CA THR A 78 10.44 0.78 25.29
C THR A 78 9.43 0.77 24.16
N TRP A 79 9.73 1.46 23.07
CA TRP A 79 9.00 1.31 21.84
C TRP A 79 9.64 0.23 20.96
N VAL A 80 8.82 -0.40 20.15
CA VAL A 80 9.18 -1.50 19.27
C VAL A 80 8.77 -1.15 17.86
N LEU A 81 9.58 -1.51 16.88
CA LEU A 81 9.21 -1.40 15.47
C LEU A 81 8.55 -2.71 15.00
N VAL A 82 7.35 -2.60 14.49
CA VAL A 82 6.64 -3.71 13.84
C VAL A 82 6.75 -3.53 12.33
N HIS A 83 7.54 -4.39 11.69
CA HIS A 83 7.67 -4.47 10.24
C HIS A 83 6.73 -5.56 9.71
N VAL A 84 5.83 -5.19 8.79
CA VAL A 84 4.87 -6.13 8.18
C VAL A 84 5.13 -6.21 6.68
N GLU A 85 5.33 -7.43 6.18
CA GLU A 85 5.46 -7.69 4.75
C GLU A 85 4.39 -8.68 4.28
N VAL A 86 3.62 -8.26 3.26
CA VAL A 86 2.57 -9.07 2.64
C VAL A 86 3.07 -9.65 1.32
N GLN A 87 3.27 -10.96 1.28
CA GLN A 87 3.81 -11.67 0.13
C GLN A 87 2.69 -12.29 -0.73
N GLY A 88 2.41 -11.69 -1.88
CA GLY A 88 1.32 -12.11 -2.77
C GLY A 88 1.67 -13.22 -3.77
N ALA A 89 2.96 -13.57 -3.92
CA ALA A 89 3.45 -14.66 -4.77
C ALA A 89 4.67 -15.32 -4.14
N PRO A 90 4.90 -16.63 -4.37
CA PRO A 90 6.08 -17.33 -3.85
C PRO A 90 7.37 -16.71 -4.39
N GLU A 91 8.28 -16.36 -3.52
CA GLU A 91 9.57 -15.79 -3.87
C GLU A 91 10.68 -16.36 -2.98
N ARG A 92 11.73 -16.91 -3.58
CA ARG A 92 12.86 -17.53 -2.86
C ARG A 92 13.62 -16.51 -1.99
N ALA A 93 13.64 -15.25 -2.40
CA ALA A 93 14.34 -14.19 -1.70
C ALA A 93 13.57 -13.64 -0.48
N PHE A 94 12.31 -14.02 -0.27
CA PHE A 94 11.45 -13.46 0.78
C PHE A 94 12.11 -13.52 2.17
N ALA A 95 12.54 -14.69 2.63
CA ALA A 95 13.15 -14.84 3.95
C ALA A 95 14.45 -14.03 4.10
N ARG A 96 15.27 -13.95 3.02
CA ARG A 96 16.47 -13.10 2.99
C ARG A 96 16.09 -11.61 3.07
N ARG A 97 15.04 -11.19 2.39
CA ARG A 97 14.55 -9.81 2.40
C ARG A 97 14.05 -9.42 3.80
N MET A 98 13.25 -10.29 4.46
CA MET A 98 12.83 -10.11 5.85
C MET A 98 14.01 -9.87 6.79
N PHE A 99 15.08 -10.68 6.66
CA PHE A 99 16.30 -10.51 7.44
C PHE A 99 17.00 -9.18 7.15
N VAL A 100 17.12 -8.80 5.87
CA VAL A 100 17.82 -7.55 5.50
C VAL A 100 17.07 -6.33 6.02
N TYR A 101 15.74 -6.32 5.96
CA TYR A 101 14.95 -5.21 6.51
C TYR A 101 15.03 -5.17 8.03
N HIS A 102 14.88 -6.31 8.70
CA HIS A 102 15.03 -6.42 10.14
C HIS A 102 16.38 -5.87 10.61
N TYR A 103 17.48 -6.34 10.01
CA TYR A 103 18.83 -5.89 10.36
C TYR A 103 19.02 -4.39 10.15
N ARG A 104 18.59 -3.85 9.01
CA ARG A 104 18.72 -2.42 8.71
C ARG A 104 17.91 -1.53 9.64
N LEU A 105 16.70 -1.97 9.99
CA LEU A 105 15.87 -1.27 10.96
C LEU A 105 16.52 -1.27 12.35
N PHE A 106 17.00 -2.43 12.78
CA PHE A 106 17.73 -2.55 14.04
C PHE A 106 19.00 -1.66 14.06
N ASP A 107 19.82 -1.72 13.03
CA ASP A 107 21.05 -0.92 12.89
C ASP A 107 20.75 0.59 12.92
N ARG A 108 19.71 1.02 12.22
CA ARG A 108 19.33 2.44 12.12
C ARG A 108 18.75 3.01 13.40
N TYR A 109 17.90 2.26 14.09
CA TYR A 109 17.12 2.78 15.21
C TYR A 109 17.62 2.31 16.58
N GLY A 110 18.42 1.26 16.65
CA GLY A 110 18.96 0.71 17.90
C GLY A 110 17.88 0.19 18.86
N VAL A 111 16.74 -0.27 18.33
CA VAL A 111 15.60 -0.77 19.11
C VAL A 111 15.16 -2.13 18.61
N ASP A 112 14.35 -2.82 19.43
CA ASP A 112 13.79 -4.11 19.04
C ASP A 112 12.87 -3.97 17.82
N VAL A 113 13.03 -4.90 16.87
CA VAL A 113 12.24 -4.99 15.66
C VAL A 113 11.49 -6.30 15.63
N VAL A 114 10.17 -6.24 15.46
CA VAL A 114 9.33 -7.43 15.25
C VAL A 114 8.96 -7.45 13.77
N SER A 115 9.47 -8.42 13.02
CA SER A 115 9.19 -8.57 11.59
C SER A 115 8.13 -9.64 11.38
N LEU A 116 7.02 -9.28 10.72
CA LEU A 116 5.86 -10.14 10.51
C LEU A 116 5.66 -10.43 9.01
N GLY A 117 5.50 -11.69 8.66
CA GLY A 117 5.21 -12.14 7.31
C GLY A 117 3.74 -12.53 7.13
N VAL A 118 3.08 -12.00 6.10
CA VAL A 118 1.75 -12.44 5.68
C VAL A 118 1.84 -13.08 4.31
N LEU A 119 1.63 -14.38 4.22
CA LEU A 119 1.71 -15.14 2.98
C LEU A 119 0.33 -15.20 2.33
N ALA A 120 0.09 -14.31 1.38
CA ALA A 120 -1.17 -14.14 0.64
C ALA A 120 -1.19 -14.89 -0.70
N ASP A 121 -0.19 -15.74 -0.97
CA ASP A 121 -0.12 -16.59 -2.17
C ASP A 121 -0.93 -17.88 -2.04
N ALA A 122 -1.21 -18.54 -3.17
CA ALA A 122 -2.03 -19.76 -3.23
C ALA A 122 -1.22 -21.07 -3.12
N ARG A 123 0.11 -21.05 -2.93
CA ARG A 123 0.93 -22.26 -2.79
C ARG A 123 0.98 -22.75 -1.35
N ALA A 124 0.45 -23.94 -1.09
CA ALA A 124 0.38 -24.48 0.27
C ALA A 124 1.75 -24.78 0.89
N ASP A 125 2.75 -25.12 0.09
CA ASP A 125 4.11 -25.50 0.50
C ASP A 125 5.06 -24.28 0.72
N PHE A 126 4.68 -23.10 0.28
CA PHE A 126 5.48 -21.89 0.47
C PHE A 126 5.22 -21.31 1.88
N ARG A 127 6.15 -21.60 2.81
CA ARG A 127 6.04 -21.20 4.24
C ARG A 127 7.39 -20.78 4.82
N PRO A 128 8.04 -19.76 4.26
CA PRO A 128 9.31 -19.27 4.79
C PRO A 128 9.07 -18.52 6.12
N ASP A 129 9.67 -18.98 7.18
CA ASP A 129 9.60 -18.44 8.55
C ASP A 129 10.97 -18.11 9.14
N SER A 130 12.03 -18.41 8.40
CA SER A 130 13.39 -18.23 8.86
C SER A 130 14.38 -18.00 7.73
N TYR A 131 15.48 -17.31 8.05
CA TYR A 131 16.64 -17.14 7.17
C TYR A 131 17.91 -17.52 7.90
N ARG A 132 18.75 -18.35 7.26
CA ARG A 132 20.02 -18.83 7.79
C ARG A 132 21.14 -18.53 6.82
N HIS A 133 22.22 -17.99 7.31
CA HIS A 133 23.46 -17.85 6.55
C HIS A 133 24.69 -17.95 7.44
N GLY A 134 25.82 -18.29 6.85
CA GLY A 134 27.08 -18.35 7.59
C GLY A 134 28.16 -19.18 6.87
N ARG A 135 29.37 -19.04 7.32
CA ARG A 135 30.56 -19.74 6.83
C ARG A 135 31.62 -19.82 7.94
N TRP A 136 32.41 -20.86 7.94
CA TRP A 136 33.58 -21.03 8.81
C TRP A 136 33.32 -20.84 10.32
N GLY A 137 32.20 -21.32 10.79
CA GLY A 137 31.81 -21.19 12.20
C GLY A 137 31.02 -19.93 12.55
N CYS A 138 31.04 -18.89 11.71
CA CYS A 138 30.15 -17.74 11.82
C CYS A 138 28.79 -18.12 11.26
N ARG A 139 27.73 -18.05 12.10
CA ARG A 139 26.35 -18.44 11.73
C ARG A 139 25.36 -17.41 12.23
N HIS A 140 24.45 -17.00 11.36
CA HIS A 140 23.27 -16.22 11.69
C HIS A 140 22.01 -17.05 11.42
N GLU A 141 21.07 -16.99 12.34
CA GLU A 141 19.75 -17.58 12.22
C GLU A 141 18.70 -16.55 12.66
N PHE A 142 17.79 -16.22 11.76
CA PHE A 142 16.74 -15.25 11.99
C PHE A 142 15.40 -15.92 11.78
N HIS A 143 14.54 -15.89 12.80
CA HIS A 143 13.18 -16.40 12.78
C HIS A 143 12.20 -15.22 12.86
N PHE A 144 11.08 -15.33 12.16
CA PHE A 144 10.03 -14.32 12.18
C PHE A 144 8.64 -14.97 12.13
N PRO A 145 7.66 -14.43 12.87
CA PRO A 145 6.29 -14.90 12.84
C PRO A 145 5.69 -14.77 11.43
N VAL A 146 4.99 -15.80 10.97
CA VAL A 146 4.37 -15.86 9.66
C VAL A 146 2.95 -16.39 9.77
N VAL A 147 2.03 -15.77 9.06
CA VAL A 147 0.67 -16.25 8.86
C VAL A 147 0.46 -16.58 7.38
N LYS A 148 0.00 -17.80 7.10
CA LYS A 148 -0.43 -18.24 5.78
C LYS A 148 -1.93 -18.04 5.65
N LEU A 149 -2.35 -17.10 4.80
CA LEU A 149 -3.78 -16.80 4.64
C LEU A 149 -4.58 -18.02 4.14
N LEU A 150 -3.96 -18.89 3.34
CA LEU A 150 -4.60 -20.10 2.82
C LEU A 150 -5.12 -21.03 3.94
N ASP A 151 -4.50 -21.02 5.14
CA ASP A 151 -4.92 -21.86 6.27
C ASP A 151 -6.29 -21.44 6.82
N TRP A 152 -6.69 -20.17 6.62
CA TRP A 152 -7.99 -19.67 7.01
C TRP A 152 -9.15 -20.27 6.21
N LEU A 153 -8.88 -20.97 5.10
CA LEU A 153 -9.93 -21.73 4.40
C LEU A 153 -10.51 -22.86 5.28
N LEU A 154 -9.68 -23.46 6.14
CA LEU A 154 -10.12 -24.47 7.08
C LEU A 154 -10.87 -23.89 8.30
N ARG A 155 -10.77 -22.58 8.48
CA ARG A 155 -11.37 -21.79 9.54
C ARG A 155 -12.30 -20.70 8.98
N TRP A 156 -12.88 -20.97 7.82
CA TRP A 156 -13.71 -19.97 7.10
C TRP A 156 -14.88 -19.47 7.95
N ASP A 157 -15.52 -20.37 8.68
CA ASP A 157 -16.67 -20.02 9.55
C ASP A 157 -16.25 -19.04 10.67
N GLU A 158 -15.02 -19.13 11.14
CA GLU A 158 -14.49 -18.16 12.11
C GLU A 158 -14.34 -16.74 11.49
N LEU A 159 -13.92 -16.65 10.23
CA LEU A 159 -13.89 -15.37 9.53
C LEU A 159 -15.29 -14.79 9.29
N GLU A 160 -16.24 -15.65 8.92
CA GLU A 160 -17.63 -15.23 8.70
C GLU A 160 -18.31 -14.79 10.00
N ALA A 161 -18.02 -15.44 11.12
CA ALA A 161 -18.57 -15.11 12.44
C ALA A 161 -17.83 -13.97 13.16
N SER A 162 -16.68 -13.53 12.64
CA SER A 162 -15.85 -12.53 13.31
C SER A 162 -16.41 -11.11 13.17
N ASP A 163 -16.48 -10.39 14.28
CA ASP A 163 -16.79 -8.94 14.31
C ASP A 163 -15.57 -8.09 13.92
N ASN A 164 -14.38 -8.71 13.81
CA ASN A 164 -13.17 -8.02 13.41
C ASN A 164 -13.25 -7.63 11.92
N PRO A 165 -13.20 -6.32 11.57
CA PRO A 165 -13.32 -5.88 10.19
C PRO A 165 -12.18 -6.41 9.30
N PHE A 166 -11.02 -6.73 9.86
CA PHE A 166 -9.91 -7.30 9.10
C PHE A 166 -10.20 -8.73 8.57
N ALA A 167 -11.17 -9.45 9.15
CA ALA A 167 -11.62 -10.74 8.63
C ALA A 167 -12.17 -10.62 7.20
N VAL A 168 -12.81 -9.49 6.87
CA VAL A 168 -13.31 -9.21 5.53
C VAL A 168 -12.16 -9.04 4.53
N VAL A 169 -11.06 -8.38 4.94
CA VAL A 169 -9.85 -8.22 4.12
C VAL A 169 -9.24 -9.59 3.78
N VAL A 170 -9.14 -10.47 4.77
CA VAL A 170 -8.64 -11.85 4.60
C VAL A 170 -9.54 -12.64 3.65
N MET A 171 -10.87 -12.58 3.84
CA MET A 171 -11.84 -13.25 2.98
C MET A 171 -11.77 -12.73 1.54
N ALA A 172 -11.69 -11.41 1.34
CA ALA A 172 -11.57 -10.80 0.01
C ALA A 172 -10.29 -11.25 -0.69
N GLN A 173 -9.14 -11.25 0.01
CA GLN A 173 -7.85 -11.72 -0.53
C GLN A 173 -7.92 -13.19 -0.96
N LEU A 174 -8.47 -14.06 -0.12
CA LEU A 174 -8.59 -15.49 -0.43
C LEU A 174 -9.48 -15.71 -1.66
N ARG A 175 -10.63 -15.03 -1.75
CA ARG A 175 -11.54 -15.17 -2.89
C ARG A 175 -10.96 -14.56 -4.16
N ALA A 176 -10.27 -13.44 -4.07
CA ALA A 176 -9.55 -12.85 -5.20
C ALA A 176 -8.49 -13.79 -5.80
N LYS A 177 -7.81 -14.57 -4.95
CA LYS A 177 -6.75 -15.52 -5.38
C LYS A 177 -7.28 -16.86 -5.87
N LEU A 178 -8.37 -17.36 -5.29
CA LEU A 178 -8.84 -18.73 -5.52
C LEU A 178 -9.97 -18.83 -6.55
N SER A 179 -10.85 -17.83 -6.65
CA SER A 179 -11.92 -17.83 -7.64
C SER A 179 -11.38 -17.45 -9.00
N ARG A 180 -11.40 -18.41 -9.93
CA ARG A 180 -10.91 -18.23 -11.31
C ARG A 180 -12.04 -17.79 -12.25
N ASP A 181 -13.25 -18.26 -12.00
CA ASP A 181 -14.43 -17.92 -12.78
C ASP A 181 -14.93 -16.51 -12.42
N PRO A 182 -15.13 -15.61 -13.41
CA PRO A 182 -15.62 -14.26 -13.16
C PRO A 182 -17.01 -14.21 -12.49
N VAL A 183 -17.89 -15.14 -12.80
CA VAL A 183 -19.24 -15.21 -12.18
C VAL A 183 -19.15 -15.64 -10.73
N GLU A 184 -18.26 -16.59 -10.40
CA GLU A 184 -17.98 -16.96 -9.02
C GLU A 184 -17.40 -15.76 -8.24
N ARG A 185 -16.48 -15.00 -8.86
CA ARG A 185 -15.92 -13.78 -8.28
C ARG A 185 -17.01 -12.74 -7.96
N GLN A 186 -17.92 -12.51 -8.88
CA GLN A 186 -19.05 -11.60 -8.67
C GLN A 186 -19.92 -12.04 -7.50
N ARG A 187 -20.25 -13.33 -7.40
CA ARG A 187 -21.04 -13.88 -6.27
C ARG A 187 -20.33 -13.65 -4.93
N TRP A 188 -19.03 -13.89 -4.87
CA TRP A 188 -18.26 -13.66 -3.66
C TRP A 188 -18.15 -12.17 -3.31
N LYS A 189 -17.89 -11.31 -4.30
CA LYS A 189 -17.87 -9.85 -4.12
C LYS A 189 -19.19 -9.37 -3.50
N LEU A 190 -20.31 -9.81 -4.08
CA LEU A 190 -21.65 -9.47 -3.58
C LEU A 190 -21.92 -10.02 -2.17
N LYS A 191 -21.53 -11.29 -1.89
CA LYS A 191 -21.68 -11.89 -0.56
C LYS A 191 -20.90 -11.11 0.49
N LEU A 192 -19.65 -10.72 0.21
CA LEU A 192 -18.81 -9.96 1.13
C LEU A 192 -19.38 -8.57 1.39
N VAL A 193 -19.84 -7.88 0.35
CA VAL A 193 -20.44 -6.55 0.48
C VAL A 193 -21.72 -6.61 1.30
N ARG A 194 -22.62 -7.56 1.04
CA ARG A 194 -23.82 -7.77 1.86
C ARG A 194 -23.46 -8.06 3.32
N GLY A 195 -22.47 -8.90 3.55
CA GLY A 195 -21.98 -9.21 4.89
C GLY A 195 -21.44 -8.00 5.67
N LEU A 196 -21.05 -6.90 5.01
CA LEU A 196 -20.67 -5.66 5.71
C LEU A 196 -21.87 -5.02 6.42
N TYR A 197 -23.04 -5.07 5.79
CA TYR A 197 -24.26 -4.51 6.37
C TYR A 197 -24.74 -5.34 7.57
N ASP A 198 -24.66 -6.67 7.44
CA ASP A 198 -25.16 -7.61 8.45
C ASP A 198 -24.35 -7.58 9.75
N ARG A 199 -23.06 -7.20 9.68
CA ARG A 199 -22.13 -7.15 10.83
C ARG A 199 -22.28 -5.91 11.71
N GLY A 200 -23.14 -4.96 11.35
CA GLY A 200 -23.39 -3.77 12.15
C GLY A 200 -22.22 -2.79 12.24
N HIS A 201 -21.26 -2.86 11.30
CA HIS A 201 -20.18 -1.90 11.22
C HIS A 201 -20.68 -0.48 10.95
N GLY A 202 -20.00 0.52 11.52
CA GLY A 202 -20.32 1.91 11.23
C GLY A 202 -20.03 2.28 9.75
N ARG A 203 -20.75 3.30 9.25
CA ARG A 203 -20.67 3.74 7.84
C ARG A 203 -19.23 3.90 7.31
N ALA A 204 -18.35 4.52 8.08
CA ALA A 204 -16.95 4.74 7.66
C ALA A 204 -16.23 3.41 7.40
N VAL A 205 -16.43 2.42 8.26
CA VAL A 205 -15.86 1.07 8.15
C VAL A 205 -16.39 0.36 6.90
N ILE A 206 -17.71 0.45 6.65
CA ILE A 206 -18.35 -0.17 5.47
C ILE A 206 -17.76 0.43 4.18
N ILE A 207 -17.64 1.75 4.08
CA ILE A 207 -17.09 2.42 2.90
C ILE A 207 -15.63 2.01 2.67
N GLU A 208 -14.84 1.93 3.73
CA GLU A 208 -13.44 1.50 3.67
C GLU A 208 -13.31 0.06 3.18
N LEU A 209 -14.03 -0.87 3.82
CA LEU A 209 -13.98 -2.29 3.46
C LEU A 209 -14.57 -2.56 2.08
N PHE A 210 -15.59 -1.81 1.66
CA PHE A 210 -16.11 -1.89 0.30
C PHE A 210 -14.99 -1.59 -0.73
N ARG A 211 -14.21 -0.52 -0.53
CA ARG A 211 -13.08 -0.19 -1.41
C ARG A 211 -12.05 -1.30 -1.46
N VAL A 212 -11.73 -1.89 -0.31
CA VAL A 212 -10.78 -3.01 -0.22
C VAL A 212 -11.31 -4.22 -1.02
N ILE A 213 -12.58 -4.58 -0.85
CA ILE A 213 -13.23 -5.68 -1.59
C ILE A 213 -13.21 -5.37 -3.09
N ASP A 214 -13.63 -4.16 -3.48
CA ASP A 214 -13.73 -3.72 -4.86
C ASP A 214 -12.38 -3.80 -5.58
N TRP A 215 -11.35 -3.33 -4.92
CA TRP A 215 -9.99 -3.33 -5.46
C TRP A 215 -9.39 -4.75 -5.55
N MET A 216 -9.63 -5.62 -4.54
CA MET A 216 -9.13 -7.00 -4.52
C MET A 216 -9.87 -7.91 -5.50
N ILE A 217 -11.19 -7.79 -5.58
CA ILE A 217 -12.04 -8.64 -6.42
C ILE A 217 -12.50 -7.86 -7.65
N ARG A 218 -11.60 -7.75 -8.63
CA ARG A 218 -11.90 -7.11 -9.92
C ARG A 218 -12.75 -7.99 -10.80
N LEU A 219 -13.75 -7.41 -11.43
CA LEU A 219 -14.65 -8.06 -12.38
C LEU A 219 -14.45 -7.49 -13.80
N PRO A 220 -14.79 -8.25 -14.86
CA PRO A 220 -14.98 -7.70 -16.19
C PRO A 220 -16.10 -6.65 -16.19
N GLU A 221 -16.02 -5.66 -17.10
CA GLU A 221 -16.90 -4.49 -17.15
C GLU A 221 -18.39 -4.83 -17.10
N GLY A 222 -18.85 -5.85 -17.84
CA GLY A 222 -20.25 -6.28 -17.81
C GLY A 222 -20.72 -6.78 -16.45
N LEU A 223 -19.92 -7.63 -15.80
CA LEU A 223 -20.21 -8.16 -14.47
C LEU A 223 -20.08 -7.12 -13.38
N GLU A 224 -19.15 -6.16 -13.55
CA GLU A 224 -19.02 -5.02 -12.62
C GLU A 224 -20.28 -4.15 -12.61
N ARG A 225 -20.84 -3.88 -13.80
CA ARG A 225 -22.09 -3.12 -13.91
C ARG A 225 -23.27 -3.84 -13.24
N GLU A 226 -23.44 -5.15 -13.53
CA GLU A 226 -24.48 -5.97 -12.89
C GLU A 226 -24.32 -6.03 -11.36
N PHE A 227 -23.08 -6.10 -10.87
CA PHE A 227 -22.75 -6.07 -9.46
C PHE A 227 -23.20 -4.74 -8.82
N LEU A 228 -22.85 -3.61 -9.42
CA LEU A 228 -23.23 -2.27 -8.92
C LEU A 228 -24.75 -2.08 -8.94
N ASP A 229 -25.44 -2.46 -10.02
CA ASP A 229 -26.90 -2.39 -10.11
C ASP A 229 -27.57 -3.20 -8.98
N THR A 230 -27.02 -4.38 -8.68
CA THR A 230 -27.50 -5.22 -7.58
C THR A 230 -27.28 -4.58 -6.21
N VAL A 231 -26.10 -4.00 -5.98
CA VAL A 231 -25.77 -3.31 -4.72
C VAL A 231 -26.67 -2.09 -4.52
N TYR A 232 -26.92 -1.30 -5.57
CA TYR A 232 -27.82 -0.13 -5.51
C TYR A 232 -29.26 -0.54 -5.18
N ALA A 233 -29.76 -1.62 -5.81
CA ALA A 233 -31.08 -2.14 -5.50
C ALA A 233 -31.20 -2.64 -4.04
N ASP A 234 -30.15 -3.25 -3.51
CA ASP A 234 -30.08 -3.68 -2.12
C ASP A 234 -30.04 -2.47 -1.16
N GLU A 235 -29.25 -1.43 -1.47
CA GLU A 235 -29.18 -0.19 -0.67
C GLU A 235 -30.51 0.57 -0.66
N GLU A 236 -31.18 0.67 -1.79
CA GLU A 236 -32.49 1.32 -1.89
C GLU A 236 -33.55 0.57 -1.05
N ARG A 237 -33.55 -0.76 -1.14
CA ARG A 237 -34.47 -1.63 -0.37
C ARG A 237 -34.24 -1.51 1.13
N ASN A 238 -32.98 -1.44 1.55
CA ASN A 238 -32.58 -1.37 2.96
C ASN A 238 -32.47 0.06 3.49
N LYS A 239 -32.67 1.08 2.65
CA LYS A 239 -32.47 2.52 2.97
C LYS A 239 -31.09 2.85 3.55
N MET A 240 -30.05 2.18 3.05
CA MET A 240 -28.66 2.32 3.52
C MET A 240 -27.71 2.68 2.36
N PRO A 241 -27.63 3.96 1.92
CA PRO A 241 -26.83 4.37 0.77
C PRO A 241 -25.33 4.52 1.11
N TYR A 242 -24.62 3.41 1.38
CA TYR A 242 -23.20 3.47 1.74
C TYR A 242 -22.28 3.43 0.51
N VAL A 243 -22.58 2.61 -0.49
CA VAL A 243 -21.76 2.44 -1.69
C VAL A 243 -21.89 3.63 -2.63
N THR A 244 -23.10 4.18 -2.84
CA THR A 244 -23.28 5.45 -3.56
C THR A 244 -22.48 6.60 -2.96
N SER A 245 -22.22 6.56 -1.64
CA SER A 245 -21.33 7.52 -0.99
C SER A 245 -19.86 7.21 -1.24
N ALA A 246 -19.48 5.93 -1.30
CA ALA A 246 -18.10 5.50 -1.63
C ALA A 246 -17.73 5.83 -3.07
N GLU A 247 -18.66 5.65 -4.03
CA GLU A 247 -18.48 6.08 -5.42
C GLU A 247 -18.31 7.58 -5.55
N ARG A 248 -19.19 8.37 -4.90
CA ARG A 248 -19.02 9.84 -4.89
C ARG A 248 -17.66 10.26 -4.36
N PHE A 249 -17.22 9.65 -3.26
CA PHE A 249 -15.91 9.91 -2.69
C PHE A 249 -14.77 9.46 -3.62
N GLY A 250 -14.94 8.34 -4.33
CA GLY A 250 -14.01 7.84 -5.34
C GLY A 250 -13.91 8.77 -6.55
N ILE A 251 -15.05 9.25 -7.04
CA ILE A 251 -15.13 10.22 -8.13
C ILE A 251 -14.51 11.56 -7.71
N GLU A 252 -14.86 12.09 -6.53
CA GLU A 252 -14.28 13.33 -6.01
C GLU A 252 -12.75 13.22 -5.85
N LYS A 253 -12.26 12.11 -5.30
CA LYS A 253 -10.81 11.84 -5.16
C LYS A 253 -10.15 11.71 -6.54
N GLY A 254 -10.77 10.97 -7.45
CA GLY A 254 -10.26 10.78 -8.82
C GLY A 254 -10.24 12.09 -9.60
N VAL A 255 -11.27 12.92 -9.49
CA VAL A 255 -11.32 14.26 -10.09
C VAL A 255 -10.22 15.14 -9.48
N LYS A 256 -10.05 15.15 -8.16
CA LYS A 256 -9.01 15.94 -7.48
C LYS A 256 -7.61 15.51 -7.91
N GLN A 257 -7.35 14.21 -7.95
CA GLN A 257 -6.07 13.66 -8.43
C GLN A 257 -5.85 13.95 -9.93
N GLY A 258 -6.91 13.85 -10.74
CA GLY A 258 -6.86 14.17 -12.17
C GLY A 258 -6.57 15.64 -12.42
N ILE A 259 -7.15 16.55 -11.64
CA ILE A 259 -6.88 18.00 -11.70
C ILE A 259 -5.42 18.28 -11.30
N GLU A 260 -4.95 17.71 -10.20
CA GLU A 260 -3.57 17.87 -9.71
C GLU A 260 -2.55 17.36 -10.74
N LYS A 261 -2.78 16.15 -11.26
CA LYS A 261 -1.93 15.57 -12.29
C LYS A 261 -1.96 16.38 -13.59
N GLY A 262 -3.15 16.79 -14.03
CA GLY A 262 -3.32 17.64 -15.23
C GLY A 262 -2.67 19.02 -15.05
N ARG A 263 -2.66 19.58 -13.84
CA ARG A 263 -1.96 20.82 -13.50
C ARG A 263 -0.44 20.65 -13.64
N LEU A 264 0.12 19.59 -13.02
CA LEU A 264 1.55 19.26 -13.11
C LEU A 264 2.00 19.03 -14.56
N GLU A 265 1.25 18.24 -15.31
CA GLU A 265 1.54 18.00 -16.74
C GLU A 265 1.44 19.28 -17.57
N GLY A 266 0.47 20.14 -17.26
CA GLY A 266 0.30 21.44 -17.89
C GLY A 266 1.45 22.41 -17.60
N GLU A 267 1.87 22.53 -16.34
CA GLU A 267 3.01 23.35 -15.91
C GLU A 267 4.31 22.87 -16.54
N ALA A 268 4.56 21.55 -16.54
CA ALA A 268 5.71 20.93 -17.21
C ALA A 268 5.74 21.21 -18.71
N ALA A 269 4.60 21.08 -19.40
CA ALA A 269 4.49 21.36 -20.84
C ALA A 269 4.73 22.84 -21.17
N VAL A 270 4.24 23.76 -20.33
CA VAL A 270 4.48 25.20 -20.49
C VAL A 270 5.98 25.51 -20.33
N LEU A 271 6.61 24.98 -19.27
CA LEU A 271 8.04 25.19 -19.04
C LEU A 271 8.91 24.61 -20.17
N LEU A 272 8.61 23.40 -20.64
CA LEU A 272 9.29 22.80 -21.80
C LEU A 272 9.15 23.67 -23.06
N ARG A 273 7.97 24.24 -23.30
CA ARG A 273 7.73 25.13 -24.41
C ARG A 273 8.50 26.45 -24.29
N GLN A 274 8.62 26.99 -23.08
CA GLN A 274 9.40 28.20 -22.80
C GLN A 274 10.90 27.92 -23.02
N ILE A 275 11.44 26.79 -22.51
CA ILE A 275 12.82 26.38 -22.73
C ILE A 275 13.11 26.21 -24.20
N ARG A 276 12.24 25.51 -24.94
CA ARG A 276 12.38 25.30 -26.36
C ARG A 276 12.44 26.63 -27.14
N ARG A 277 11.62 27.60 -26.73
CA ARG A 277 11.56 28.92 -27.39
C ARG A 277 12.79 29.78 -27.10
N LYS A 278 13.33 29.71 -25.88
CA LYS A 278 14.43 30.55 -25.41
C LYS A 278 15.81 29.95 -25.69
N PHE A 279 15.98 28.63 -25.50
CA PHE A 279 17.26 27.94 -25.57
C PHE A 279 17.36 26.91 -26.71
N GLY A 280 16.28 26.68 -27.45
CA GLY A 280 16.25 25.76 -28.58
C GLY A 280 15.72 24.35 -28.28
N PRO A 281 15.51 23.54 -29.34
CA PRO A 281 14.90 22.21 -29.20
C PRO A 281 15.79 21.21 -28.49
N GLU A 282 17.11 21.29 -28.65
CA GLU A 282 18.06 20.37 -27.98
C GLU A 282 18.07 20.56 -26.46
N ALA A 283 18.04 21.83 -26.01
CA ALA A 283 17.97 22.16 -24.59
C ALA A 283 16.64 21.69 -23.98
N SER A 284 15.52 21.78 -24.72
CA SER A 284 14.21 21.27 -24.28
C SER A 284 14.22 19.75 -24.12
N ALA A 285 14.80 19.01 -25.06
CA ALA A 285 14.90 17.56 -24.99
C ALA A 285 15.79 17.09 -23.82
N ALA A 286 16.89 17.79 -23.56
CA ALA A 286 17.78 17.48 -22.42
C ALA A 286 17.10 17.79 -21.06
N ALA A 287 16.22 18.76 -20.99
CA ALA A 287 15.49 19.15 -19.77
C ALA A 287 14.29 18.25 -19.43
N GLU A 288 13.73 17.55 -20.42
CA GLU A 288 12.49 16.76 -20.27
C GLU A 288 12.50 15.76 -19.10
N PRO A 289 13.55 14.93 -18.91
CA PRO A 289 13.56 13.98 -17.79
C PRO A 289 13.58 14.66 -16.42
N ARG A 290 14.25 15.82 -16.32
CA ARG A 290 14.35 16.58 -15.08
C ARG A 290 13.01 17.25 -14.74
N ILE A 291 12.35 17.82 -15.73
CA ILE A 291 11.04 18.45 -15.58
C ILE A 291 9.96 17.43 -15.26
N ALA A 292 10.00 16.23 -15.86
CA ALA A 292 9.06 15.15 -15.59
C ALA A 292 9.18 14.58 -14.16
N ALA A 293 10.32 14.75 -13.50
CA ALA A 293 10.57 14.28 -12.13
C ALA A 293 10.31 15.37 -11.06
N ALA A 294 10.04 16.61 -11.46
CA ALA A 294 9.87 17.74 -10.55
C ALA A 294 8.45 17.80 -9.96
N ASP A 295 8.34 18.31 -8.74
CA ASP A 295 7.07 18.65 -8.10
C ASP A 295 6.55 20.04 -8.57
N ALA A 296 5.34 20.38 -8.15
CA ALA A 296 4.67 21.62 -8.55
C ALA A 296 5.42 22.89 -8.13
N GLU A 297 6.00 22.87 -6.93
CA GLU A 297 6.73 24.02 -6.39
C GLU A 297 8.00 24.28 -7.21
N THR A 298 8.75 23.23 -7.49
CA THR A 298 9.94 23.24 -8.32
C THR A 298 9.65 23.70 -9.76
N LEU A 299 8.54 23.23 -10.36
CA LEU A 299 8.13 23.64 -11.71
C LEU A 299 7.78 25.13 -11.76
N LEU A 300 7.11 25.64 -10.73
CA LEU A 300 6.76 27.05 -10.62
C LEU A 300 8.02 27.91 -10.51
N GLU A 301 8.96 27.55 -9.61
CA GLU A 301 10.22 28.24 -9.44
C GLU A 301 11.03 28.28 -10.75
N TRP A 302 11.14 27.17 -11.46
CA TRP A 302 11.85 27.13 -12.75
C TRP A 302 11.14 27.97 -13.81
N SER A 303 9.80 28.03 -13.77
CA SER A 303 9.00 28.88 -14.68
C SER A 303 9.18 30.38 -14.41
N GLU A 304 9.49 30.76 -13.17
CA GLU A 304 9.85 32.14 -12.82
C GLU A 304 11.30 32.45 -13.23
N ARG A 305 12.24 31.54 -12.91
CA ARG A 305 13.68 31.70 -13.21
C ARG A 305 13.94 31.79 -14.71
N ILE A 306 13.20 31.07 -15.55
CA ILE A 306 13.41 31.11 -17.01
C ILE A 306 13.21 32.49 -17.61
N LEU A 307 12.44 33.37 -16.97
CA LEU A 307 12.21 34.72 -17.42
C LEU A 307 13.50 35.57 -17.45
N MET A 308 14.38 35.33 -16.44
CA MET A 308 15.61 36.11 -16.26
C MET A 308 16.89 35.31 -16.62
N ALA A 309 16.82 33.99 -16.76
CA ALA A 309 17.98 33.13 -17.03
C ALA A 309 18.59 33.41 -18.41
N GLU A 310 19.88 33.60 -18.51
CA GLU A 310 20.59 33.73 -19.80
C GLU A 310 21.03 32.36 -20.33
N THR A 311 21.20 31.35 -19.47
CA THR A 311 21.53 29.96 -19.82
C THR A 311 20.55 28.98 -19.22
N ILE A 312 20.49 27.77 -19.79
CA ILE A 312 19.59 26.73 -19.27
C ILE A 312 20.00 26.27 -17.86
N ASP A 313 21.27 26.28 -17.53
CA ASP A 313 21.76 25.90 -16.22
C ASP A 313 21.28 26.86 -15.12
N GLN A 314 21.12 28.14 -15.43
CA GLN A 314 20.55 29.12 -14.50
C GLN A 314 19.08 28.89 -14.18
N VAL A 315 18.33 28.21 -15.04
CA VAL A 315 16.93 27.81 -14.76
C VAL A 315 16.89 26.78 -13.65
N PHE A 316 17.85 25.86 -13.64
CA PHE A 316 17.86 24.69 -12.77
C PHE A 316 18.83 24.79 -11.57
N SER A 317 19.65 25.84 -11.47
CA SER A 317 20.57 26.03 -10.34
C SER A 317 19.83 26.42 -9.07
N ASP A 318 20.23 25.88 -7.93
CA ASP A 318 19.75 26.32 -6.62
C ASP A 318 20.27 27.74 -6.32
N PRO A 319 19.42 28.62 -5.73
CA PRO A 319 19.81 29.99 -5.40
C PRO A 319 20.96 30.09 -4.41
N ASP A 320 21.23 29.04 -3.63
CA ASP A 320 22.26 29.01 -2.57
C ASP A 320 23.66 28.52 -3.05
N SER A 321 23.84 28.23 -4.33
CA SER A 321 25.13 27.72 -4.84
C SER A 321 26.09 28.82 -5.35
N SER A 322 25.79 30.10 -5.10
CA SER A 322 26.64 31.23 -5.45
C SER A 322 27.07 32.01 -4.19
N SER A 323 27.98 31.41 -3.42
CA SER A 323 28.78 32.14 -2.41
C SER A 323 30.20 31.62 -2.44
#